data_0929f589a32c9b545e9fcbee1720b709
#
_entry.id   0929f589a32c9b545e9fcbee1720b709
#
_cell.length_a   1.000
_cell.length_b   1.000
_cell.length_c   1.000
_cell.angle_alpha   90.00
_cell.angle_beta   90.00
_cell.angle_gamma   90.00
#
_symmetry.space_group_name_H-M   'P 1'
#
loop_
_entity.id
_entity.type
_entity.pdbx_description
1 polymer ?
#
loop_
_entity_poly.entity_id
_entity_poly.type
_entity_poly.pdbx_seq_one_letter_code
_entity_poly.pdbx_strand_id
1 'polypeptide(L)'
;MLQVHQFPCLSDNYGYLLHDPDGGETACIDTPDAEAYLREADACGWPITAIWNTHWHPDHAGGNAAIKAATGCEVFAPAAEAGKIEGVDRPVSGGDTIGLGEWSAEVIDVGGHTAGHVAYYLPEAAIAFVGDSLFALGCGRMFEGTAPQFWASLSRLKALPPETTLYCAHEYTQANARFALHADPDNAALKGYAAEVDRKRAAGQPTVPMGLARELATNPFLRADTPEMQARWGGNTPPETFAAIRAAKDSFRG
;
A
#
# COMPACT_ATOMS: atom_id res chain seq x y z
N MET A 1 21.21 -2.64 -8.69
CA MET A 1 20.27 -2.86 -7.55
C MET A 1 19.12 -1.89 -7.70
N LEU A 2 17.88 -2.36 -7.61
CA LEU A 2 16.66 -1.55 -7.71
C LEU A 2 16.64 -0.41 -6.68
N GLN A 3 16.22 0.77 -7.08
CA GLN A 3 16.19 1.97 -6.24
C GLN A 3 14.75 2.46 -6.06
N VAL A 4 14.39 2.85 -4.83
CA VAL A 4 13.09 3.43 -4.50
C VAL A 4 13.32 4.84 -3.97
N HIS A 5 12.76 5.84 -4.66
CA HIS A 5 12.70 7.21 -4.19
C HIS A 5 11.31 7.52 -3.69
N GLN A 6 11.18 7.77 -2.38
CA GLN A 6 9.94 8.13 -1.71
C GLN A 6 9.93 9.62 -1.41
N PHE A 7 8.82 10.28 -1.73
CA PHE A 7 8.63 11.72 -1.49
C PHE A 7 7.18 12.03 -1.09
N PRO A 8 6.95 13.13 -0.36
CA PRO A 8 5.60 13.53 0.00
C PRO A 8 4.84 14.08 -1.22
N CYS A 9 3.56 13.71 -1.31
CA CYS A 9 2.58 14.25 -2.26
C CYS A 9 1.32 14.70 -1.53
N LEU A 10 0.63 15.71 -2.08
CA LEU A 10 -0.60 16.23 -1.51
C LEU A 10 -0.47 16.52 -0.01
N SER A 11 -1.48 16.14 0.81
CA SER A 11 -1.48 16.37 2.26
C SER A 11 -0.83 15.24 3.07
N ASP A 12 -0.98 14.00 2.64
CA ASP A 12 -0.54 12.81 3.38
C ASP A 12 -0.18 11.61 2.49
N ASN A 13 -0.25 11.76 1.14
CA ASN A 13 0.20 10.74 0.21
C ASN A 13 1.73 10.66 0.14
N TYR A 14 2.23 9.47 -0.13
CA TYR A 14 3.59 9.25 -0.60
C TYR A 14 3.60 8.98 -2.10
N GLY A 15 4.50 9.65 -2.82
CA GLY A 15 4.90 9.30 -4.17
C GLY A 15 6.09 8.35 -4.15
N TYR A 16 6.15 7.47 -5.14
CA TYR A 16 7.26 6.52 -5.31
C TYR A 16 7.72 6.48 -6.75
N LEU A 17 9.02 6.70 -6.95
CA LEU A 17 9.71 6.35 -8.19
C LEU A 17 10.50 5.07 -7.93
N LEU A 18 10.23 4.05 -8.72
CA LEU A 18 10.94 2.78 -8.71
C LEU A 18 11.87 2.74 -9.94
N HIS A 19 13.18 2.70 -9.72
CA HIS A 19 14.17 2.84 -10.79
C HIS A 19 15.10 1.63 -10.89
N ASP A 20 15.21 1.12 -12.11
CA ASP A 20 16.26 0.17 -12.49
C ASP A 20 17.45 0.93 -13.06
N PRO A 21 18.57 1.09 -12.32
CA PRO A 21 19.73 1.85 -12.80
C PRO A 21 20.49 1.17 -13.95
N ASP A 22 20.35 -0.15 -14.11
CA ASP A 22 21.03 -0.91 -15.14
C ASP A 22 20.26 -0.84 -16.46
N GLY A 23 18.93 -0.90 -16.42
CA GLY A 23 18.02 -0.73 -17.57
C GLY A 23 17.70 0.73 -17.90
N GLY A 24 17.86 1.65 -16.94
CA GLY A 24 17.49 3.05 -17.10
C GLY A 24 15.97 3.30 -17.13
N GLU A 25 15.17 2.34 -16.66
CA GLU A 25 13.71 2.42 -16.62
C GLU A 25 13.21 2.89 -15.25
N THR A 26 12.12 3.66 -15.24
CA THR A 26 11.51 4.16 -14.00
C THR A 26 10.00 4.02 -14.05
N ALA A 27 9.43 3.37 -13.04
CA ALA A 27 7.99 3.32 -12.82
C ALA A 27 7.57 4.30 -11.72
N CYS A 28 6.50 5.07 -11.99
CA CYS A 28 5.73 5.75 -10.96
C CYS A 28 4.77 4.74 -10.34
N ILE A 29 4.79 4.58 -9.01
CA ILE A 29 3.77 3.80 -8.33
C ILE A 29 2.68 4.75 -7.85
N ASP A 30 1.51 4.63 -8.44
CA ASP A 30 0.43 5.62 -8.37
C ASP A 30 0.89 7.02 -8.83
N THR A 31 0.00 7.97 -8.93
CA THR A 31 0.33 9.32 -9.43
C THR A 31 -0.59 10.38 -8.80
N PRO A 32 -0.50 10.60 -7.48
CA PRO A 32 -1.35 11.56 -6.79
C PRO A 32 -1.15 13.02 -7.26
N ASP A 33 0.07 13.37 -7.69
CA ASP A 33 0.45 14.73 -8.07
C ASP A 33 1.49 14.68 -9.20
N ALA A 34 1.05 14.98 -10.42
CA ALA A 34 1.89 14.91 -11.62
C ALA A 34 3.10 15.85 -11.55
N GLU A 35 2.93 17.07 -11.03
CA GLU A 35 4.02 18.06 -10.93
C GLU A 35 5.10 17.57 -9.96
N ALA A 36 4.71 16.98 -8.83
CA ALA A 36 5.64 16.39 -7.89
C ALA A 36 6.45 15.26 -8.54
N TYR A 37 5.80 14.33 -9.24
CA TYR A 37 6.46 13.21 -9.89
C TYR A 37 7.46 13.66 -10.98
N LEU A 38 7.06 14.58 -11.85
CA LEU A 38 7.94 15.11 -12.90
C LEU A 38 9.16 15.83 -12.31
N ARG A 39 8.95 16.64 -11.28
CA ARG A 39 10.02 17.36 -10.56
C ARG A 39 11.00 16.39 -9.88
N GLU A 40 10.50 15.40 -9.15
CA GLU A 40 11.34 14.43 -8.44
C GLU A 40 12.11 13.52 -9.41
N ALA A 41 11.47 13.11 -10.51
CA ALA A 41 12.13 12.33 -11.57
C ALA A 41 13.26 13.13 -12.23
N ASP A 42 13.03 14.42 -12.55
CA ASP A 42 14.07 15.31 -13.10
C ASP A 42 15.22 15.52 -12.10
N ALA A 43 14.91 15.74 -10.83
CA ALA A 43 15.91 15.90 -9.78
C ALA A 43 16.80 14.65 -9.58
N CYS A 44 16.23 13.45 -9.78
CA CYS A 44 16.96 12.19 -9.75
C CYS A 44 17.69 11.88 -11.06
N GLY A 45 17.33 12.55 -12.17
CA GLY A 45 17.79 12.21 -13.51
C GLY A 45 17.20 10.88 -14.02
N TRP A 46 16.00 10.50 -13.57
CA TRP A 46 15.35 9.24 -13.90
C TRP A 46 14.20 9.44 -14.90
N PRO A 47 14.33 8.98 -16.15
CA PRO A 47 13.26 9.11 -17.13
C PRO A 47 12.07 8.21 -16.74
N ILE A 48 10.89 8.78 -16.62
CA ILE A 48 9.67 8.01 -16.35
C ILE A 48 9.29 7.21 -17.59
N THR A 49 9.24 5.88 -17.49
CA THR A 49 8.92 4.96 -18.58
C THR A 49 7.60 4.22 -18.36
N ALA A 50 7.13 4.13 -17.11
CA ALA A 50 5.88 3.47 -16.76
C ALA A 50 5.16 4.15 -15.59
N ILE A 51 3.85 3.93 -15.53
CA ILE A 51 3.00 4.17 -14.35
C ILE A 51 2.36 2.85 -13.96
N TRP A 52 2.40 2.48 -12.69
CA TRP A 52 1.74 1.31 -12.12
C TRP A 52 0.71 1.76 -11.09
N ASN A 53 -0.57 1.83 -11.47
CA ASN A 53 -1.63 2.20 -10.56
C ASN A 53 -2.10 1.01 -9.73
N THR A 54 -2.30 1.24 -8.44
CA THR A 54 -2.86 0.24 -7.53
C THR A 54 -4.38 0.19 -7.61
N HIS A 55 -5.05 1.33 -7.76
CA HIS A 55 -6.50 1.45 -7.87
C HIS A 55 -6.93 2.82 -8.46
N TRP A 56 -8.24 3.02 -8.63
CA TRP A 56 -8.81 4.12 -9.43
C TRP A 56 -8.98 5.46 -8.69
N HIS A 57 -8.79 5.56 -7.39
CA HIS A 57 -9.04 6.83 -6.69
C HIS A 57 -8.21 7.98 -7.26
N PRO A 58 -8.76 9.22 -7.27
CA PRO A 58 -8.07 10.36 -7.89
C PRO A 58 -6.69 10.67 -7.30
N ASP A 59 -6.51 10.45 -6.01
CA ASP A 59 -5.22 10.61 -5.32
C ASP A 59 -4.24 9.44 -5.55
N HIS A 60 -4.57 8.53 -6.49
CA HIS A 60 -3.69 7.46 -6.96
C HIS A 60 -3.54 7.45 -8.49
N ALA A 61 -4.51 7.95 -9.23
CA ALA A 61 -4.49 7.91 -10.70
C ALA A 61 -4.67 9.29 -11.36
N GLY A 62 -4.88 10.34 -10.57
CA GLY A 62 -5.22 11.67 -11.10
C GLY A 62 -4.10 12.34 -11.90
N GLY A 63 -2.85 11.96 -11.71
CA GLY A 63 -1.70 12.49 -12.44
C GLY A 63 -1.37 11.77 -13.74
N ASN A 64 -2.01 10.62 -14.03
CA ASN A 64 -1.66 9.77 -15.18
C ASN A 64 -1.59 10.51 -16.50
N ALA A 65 -2.65 11.24 -16.86
CA ALA A 65 -2.75 11.91 -18.14
C ALA A 65 -1.62 12.95 -18.34
N ALA A 66 -1.31 13.73 -17.31
CA ALA A 66 -0.28 14.77 -17.38
C ALA A 66 1.13 14.16 -17.47
N ILE A 67 1.44 13.12 -16.67
CA ILE A 67 2.73 12.43 -16.74
C ILE A 67 2.89 11.73 -18.09
N LYS A 68 1.87 11.01 -18.55
CA LYS A 68 1.89 10.35 -19.87
C LYS A 68 2.08 11.33 -21.01
N ALA A 69 1.39 12.48 -20.99
CA ALA A 69 1.56 13.51 -22.01
C ALA A 69 2.99 14.09 -22.03
N ALA A 70 3.63 14.21 -20.88
CA ALA A 70 4.99 14.75 -20.75
C ALA A 70 6.08 13.75 -21.13
N THR A 71 5.87 12.45 -20.89
CA THR A 71 6.93 11.43 -20.96
C THR A 71 6.71 10.37 -22.05
N GLY A 72 5.45 10.14 -22.46
CA GLY A 72 5.07 9.03 -23.33
C GLY A 72 5.08 7.66 -22.65
N CYS A 73 5.10 7.61 -21.32
CA CYS A 73 5.17 6.35 -20.54
C CYS A 73 3.93 5.46 -20.76
N GLU A 74 4.11 4.14 -20.55
CA GLU A 74 2.99 3.19 -20.52
C GLU A 74 2.28 3.22 -19.15
N VAL A 75 0.95 3.07 -19.15
CA VAL A 75 0.13 3.05 -17.94
C VAL A 75 -0.42 1.64 -17.71
N PHE A 76 0.01 1.03 -16.61
CA PHE A 76 -0.50 -0.25 -16.11
C PHE A 76 -1.50 0.04 -15.00
N ALA A 77 -2.67 -0.60 -15.05
CA ALA A 77 -3.72 -0.39 -14.05
C ALA A 77 -4.59 -1.64 -13.88
N PRO A 78 -5.28 -1.80 -12.73
CA PRO A 78 -6.16 -2.94 -12.51
C PRO A 78 -7.19 -3.09 -13.62
N ALA A 79 -7.28 -4.26 -14.25
CA ALA A 79 -8.21 -4.55 -15.34
C ALA A 79 -9.67 -4.30 -14.94
N ALA A 80 -10.03 -4.63 -13.70
CA ALA A 80 -11.37 -4.40 -13.15
C ALA A 80 -11.72 -2.92 -13.00
N GLU A 81 -10.75 -2.02 -13.00
CA GLU A 81 -10.91 -0.57 -12.79
C GLU A 81 -10.41 0.28 -13.95
N ALA A 82 -9.89 -0.35 -15.00
CA ALA A 82 -9.30 0.35 -16.15
C ALA A 82 -10.26 1.36 -16.82
N GLY A 83 -11.57 1.10 -16.78
CA GLY A 83 -12.57 2.04 -17.29
C GLY A 83 -12.79 3.30 -16.44
N LYS A 84 -12.23 3.34 -15.22
CA LYS A 84 -12.28 4.48 -14.29
C LYS A 84 -10.97 5.28 -14.27
N ILE A 85 -9.90 4.72 -14.86
CA ILE A 85 -8.54 5.28 -14.86
C ILE A 85 -8.20 5.80 -16.24
N GLU A 86 -7.77 7.06 -16.34
CA GLU A 86 -7.43 7.67 -17.61
C GLU A 86 -6.08 7.19 -18.16
N GLY A 87 -6.03 6.94 -19.45
CA GLY A 87 -4.77 6.70 -20.18
C GLY A 87 -4.20 5.29 -20.05
N VAL A 88 -4.96 4.31 -19.56
CA VAL A 88 -4.51 2.93 -19.40
C VAL A 88 -4.14 2.29 -20.74
N ASP A 89 -2.92 1.74 -20.82
CA ASP A 89 -2.43 0.98 -21.97
C ASP A 89 -2.46 -0.53 -21.70
N ARG A 90 -2.15 -0.92 -20.47
CA ARG A 90 -1.97 -2.31 -20.04
C ARG A 90 -2.84 -2.62 -18.82
N PRO A 91 -4.05 -3.14 -19.00
CA PRO A 91 -4.83 -3.69 -17.90
C PRO A 91 -4.13 -4.92 -17.31
N VAL A 92 -4.05 -4.99 -15.97
CA VAL A 92 -3.42 -6.10 -15.24
C VAL A 92 -4.35 -6.70 -14.19
N SER A 93 -4.16 -7.96 -13.86
CA SER A 93 -4.96 -8.72 -12.89
C SER A 93 -4.07 -9.55 -11.99
N GLY A 94 -4.57 -10.01 -10.86
CA GLY A 94 -3.82 -10.93 -9.98
C GLY A 94 -3.35 -12.18 -10.72
N GLY A 95 -2.07 -12.51 -10.54
CA GLY A 95 -1.37 -13.59 -11.24
C GLY A 95 -0.59 -13.14 -12.47
N ASP A 96 -0.80 -11.92 -12.96
CA ASP A 96 0.03 -11.35 -14.02
C ASP A 96 1.43 -11.01 -13.48
N THR A 97 2.39 -10.94 -14.41
CA THR A 97 3.73 -10.43 -14.13
C THR A 97 4.01 -9.26 -15.06
N ILE A 98 4.53 -8.17 -14.51
CA ILE A 98 4.97 -6.99 -15.27
C ILE A 98 6.44 -6.73 -15.02
N GLY A 99 7.12 -6.07 -15.97
CA GLY A 99 8.55 -5.81 -15.90
C GLY A 99 8.90 -4.34 -15.69
N LEU A 100 10.08 -4.11 -15.10
CA LEU A 100 10.81 -2.85 -15.11
C LEU A 100 12.29 -3.18 -15.32
N GLY A 101 12.78 -3.02 -16.54
CA GLY A 101 14.11 -3.48 -16.91
C GLY A 101 14.29 -4.99 -16.68
N GLU A 102 15.24 -5.37 -15.85
CA GLU A 102 15.49 -6.78 -15.48
C GLU A 102 14.62 -7.26 -14.29
N TRP A 103 13.84 -6.38 -13.68
CA TRP A 103 13.02 -6.70 -12.50
C TRP A 103 11.62 -7.14 -12.87
N SER A 104 11.11 -8.13 -12.15
CA SER A 104 9.75 -8.65 -12.31
C SER A 104 8.89 -8.31 -11.10
N ALA A 105 7.69 -7.81 -11.35
CA ALA A 105 6.67 -7.60 -10.33
C ALA A 105 5.48 -8.53 -10.56
N GLU A 106 5.13 -9.29 -9.53
CA GLU A 106 3.90 -10.08 -9.47
C GLU A 106 2.73 -9.17 -9.09
N VAL A 107 1.65 -9.23 -9.85
CA VAL A 107 0.40 -8.52 -9.55
C VAL A 107 -0.43 -9.38 -8.60
N ILE A 108 -0.86 -8.82 -7.48
CA ILE A 108 -1.67 -9.50 -6.46
C ILE A 108 -3.02 -8.79 -6.34
N ASP A 109 -4.14 -9.50 -6.56
CA ASP A 109 -5.47 -8.96 -6.27
C ASP A 109 -5.64 -8.73 -4.77
N VAL A 110 -5.90 -7.49 -4.39
CA VAL A 110 -6.08 -7.06 -2.99
C VAL A 110 -7.34 -6.22 -2.80
N GLY A 111 -8.39 -6.54 -3.55
CA GLY A 111 -9.67 -5.85 -3.47
C GLY A 111 -10.28 -5.86 -2.08
N GLY A 112 -10.99 -4.78 -1.75
CA GLY A 112 -11.63 -4.53 -0.44
C GLY A 112 -11.76 -3.06 -0.16
N HIS A 113 -10.71 -2.28 -0.35
CA HIS A 113 -10.75 -0.82 -0.35
C HIS A 113 -11.52 -0.33 -1.58
N THR A 114 -11.05 -0.66 -2.77
CA THR A 114 -11.84 -0.70 -4.00
C THR A 114 -12.00 -2.13 -4.48
N ALA A 115 -12.92 -2.41 -5.39
CA ALA A 115 -13.24 -3.77 -5.80
C ALA A 115 -12.09 -4.43 -6.58
N GLY A 116 -11.38 -3.68 -7.40
CA GLY A 116 -10.33 -4.17 -8.29
C GLY A 116 -8.92 -3.81 -7.86
N HIS A 117 -8.71 -3.33 -6.62
CA HIS A 117 -7.40 -2.94 -6.13
C HIS A 117 -6.34 -4.04 -6.30
N VAL A 118 -5.13 -3.69 -6.77
CA VAL A 118 -3.99 -4.61 -6.88
C VAL A 118 -2.79 -4.11 -6.07
N ALA A 119 -1.92 -5.03 -5.69
CA ALA A 119 -0.58 -4.73 -5.16
C ALA A 119 0.47 -5.27 -6.15
N TYR A 120 1.66 -4.68 -6.11
CA TYR A 120 2.81 -5.09 -6.91
C TYR A 120 3.92 -5.62 -5.99
N TYR A 121 4.26 -6.89 -6.12
CA TYR A 121 5.30 -7.54 -5.35
C TYR A 121 6.51 -7.87 -6.22
N LEU A 122 7.69 -7.41 -5.83
CA LEU A 122 8.96 -7.68 -6.49
C LEU A 122 9.77 -8.67 -5.61
N PRO A 123 9.69 -9.98 -5.89
CA PRO A 123 10.28 -11.00 -5.03
C PRO A 123 11.80 -10.90 -4.91
N GLU A 124 12.50 -10.57 -6.00
CA GLU A 124 13.96 -10.45 -6.02
C GLU A 124 14.49 -9.27 -5.19
N ALA A 125 13.68 -8.24 -5.03
CA ALA A 125 13.98 -7.08 -4.18
C ALA A 125 13.37 -7.19 -2.77
N ALA A 126 12.51 -8.18 -2.52
CA ALA A 126 11.72 -8.34 -1.31
C ALA A 126 10.94 -7.08 -0.93
N ILE A 127 10.30 -6.42 -1.91
CA ILE A 127 9.48 -5.22 -1.70
C ILE A 127 8.07 -5.41 -2.28
N ALA A 128 7.08 -4.76 -1.68
CA ALA A 128 5.74 -4.69 -2.23
C ALA A 128 5.12 -3.30 -2.08
N PHE A 129 4.44 -2.85 -3.14
CA PHE A 129 3.63 -1.63 -3.13
C PHE A 129 2.18 -2.05 -2.96
N VAL A 130 1.57 -1.67 -1.83
CA VAL A 130 0.28 -2.20 -1.40
C VAL A 130 -0.86 -1.17 -1.47
N GLY A 131 -0.57 0.05 -1.95
CA GLY A 131 -1.54 1.14 -2.07
C GLY A 131 -2.33 1.34 -0.76
N ASP A 132 -3.65 1.30 -0.89
CA ASP A 132 -4.60 1.48 0.21
C ASP A 132 -5.16 0.18 0.78
N SER A 133 -4.59 -0.97 0.44
CA SER A 133 -5.01 -2.24 1.03
C SER A 133 -4.49 -2.41 2.46
N LEU A 134 -3.20 -2.12 2.67
CA LEU A 134 -2.54 -2.30 3.96
C LEU A 134 -1.72 -1.06 4.32
N PHE A 135 -1.89 -0.55 5.52
CA PHE A 135 -1.11 0.55 6.11
C PHE A 135 -0.32 0.07 7.33
N ALA A 136 0.71 0.81 7.69
CA ALA A 136 1.37 0.58 8.97
C ALA A 136 0.34 0.67 10.11
N LEU A 137 0.23 -0.41 10.90
CA LEU A 137 -0.72 -0.59 12.00
C LEU A 137 -2.21 -0.44 11.59
N GLY A 138 -2.53 -0.57 10.30
CA GLY A 138 -3.86 -0.33 9.78
C GLY A 138 -4.16 -1.05 8.46
N CYS A 139 -5.34 -0.81 7.92
CA CYS A 139 -5.72 -1.16 6.57
C CYS A 139 -6.69 -0.11 6.01
N GLY A 140 -6.92 -0.12 4.70
CA GLY A 140 -7.86 0.78 4.03
C GLY A 140 -9.28 0.68 4.55
N ARG A 141 -10.07 1.72 4.30
CA ARG A 141 -11.52 1.64 4.46
C ARG A 141 -12.11 0.69 3.42
N MET A 142 -13.17 0.01 3.81
CA MET A 142 -13.88 -0.91 2.93
C MET A 142 -15.02 -0.15 2.21
N PHE A 143 -14.69 0.51 1.08
CA PHE A 143 -15.69 1.29 0.33
C PHE A 143 -16.52 0.43 -0.62
N GLU A 144 -15.89 -0.52 -1.31
CA GLU A 144 -16.55 -1.29 -2.37
C GLU A 144 -16.58 -2.81 -2.08
N GLY A 145 -15.76 -3.30 -1.16
CA GLY A 145 -15.62 -4.72 -0.86
C GLY A 145 -16.47 -5.20 0.30
N THR A 146 -16.33 -6.49 0.59
CA THR A 146 -16.90 -7.15 1.78
C THR A 146 -15.80 -7.59 2.74
N ALA A 147 -16.10 -7.79 4.02
CA ALA A 147 -15.12 -8.24 5.00
C ALA A 147 -14.46 -9.58 4.64
N PRO A 148 -15.19 -10.61 4.16
CA PRO A 148 -14.55 -11.85 3.66
C PRO A 148 -13.61 -11.61 2.50
N GLN A 149 -13.96 -10.76 1.55
CA GLN A 149 -13.12 -10.42 0.40
C GLN A 149 -11.85 -9.69 0.86
N PHE A 150 -11.99 -8.66 1.70
CA PHE A 150 -10.84 -7.89 2.16
C PHE A 150 -9.91 -8.71 3.06
N TRP A 151 -10.48 -9.57 3.92
CA TRP A 151 -9.68 -10.53 4.68
C TRP A 151 -8.88 -11.49 3.80
N ALA A 152 -9.49 -12.03 2.73
CA ALA A 152 -8.79 -12.85 1.76
C ALA A 152 -7.65 -12.09 1.08
N SER A 153 -7.84 -10.82 0.76
CA SER A 153 -6.82 -9.92 0.21
C SER A 153 -5.67 -9.70 1.18
N LEU A 154 -5.96 -9.33 2.43
CA LEU A 154 -4.94 -9.19 3.48
C LEU A 154 -4.21 -10.51 3.74
N SER A 155 -4.89 -11.65 3.64
CA SER A 155 -4.28 -12.97 3.81
C SER A 155 -3.26 -13.28 2.70
N ARG A 156 -3.46 -12.79 1.47
CA ARG A 156 -2.45 -12.90 0.40
C ARG A 156 -1.20 -12.08 0.74
N LEU A 157 -1.36 -10.86 1.25
CA LEU A 157 -0.22 -10.04 1.69
C LEU A 157 0.49 -10.64 2.91
N LYS A 158 -0.26 -11.22 3.86
CA LYS A 158 0.31 -11.96 5.01
C LYS A 158 1.18 -13.15 4.59
N ALA A 159 0.87 -13.77 3.46
CA ALA A 159 1.59 -14.96 2.96
C ALA A 159 2.91 -14.63 2.26
N LEU A 160 3.21 -13.37 2.01
CA LEU A 160 4.51 -12.95 1.48
C LEU A 160 5.64 -13.27 2.49
N PRO A 161 6.88 -13.43 2.02
CA PRO A 161 8.02 -13.61 2.91
C PRO A 161 8.10 -12.53 3.99
N PRO A 162 8.32 -12.87 5.27
CA PRO A 162 8.27 -11.92 6.37
C PRO A 162 9.32 -10.80 6.30
N GLU A 163 10.39 -10.99 5.55
CA GLU A 163 11.40 -9.97 5.25
C GLU A 163 10.94 -8.91 4.25
N THR A 164 9.77 -9.08 3.64
CA THR A 164 9.23 -8.13 2.65
C THR A 164 9.04 -6.74 3.27
N THR A 165 9.60 -5.74 2.58
CA THR A 165 9.37 -4.32 2.87
C THR A 165 8.14 -3.84 2.12
N LEU A 166 7.18 -3.24 2.83
CA LEU A 166 5.91 -2.79 2.29
C LEU A 166 5.88 -1.26 2.18
N TYR A 167 5.43 -0.78 1.03
CA TYR A 167 5.21 0.63 0.72
C TYR A 167 3.71 0.87 0.54
N CYS A 168 3.09 1.58 1.48
CA CYS A 168 1.69 2.01 1.39
C CYS A 168 1.59 3.48 0.98
N ALA A 169 0.40 3.91 0.55
CA ALA A 169 0.25 5.20 -0.10
C ALA A 169 0.18 6.41 0.86
N HIS A 170 -0.10 6.20 2.15
CA HIS A 170 -0.40 7.32 3.06
C HIS A 170 0.36 7.26 4.39
N GLU A 171 0.64 8.44 4.95
CA GLU A 171 1.21 8.61 6.31
C GLU A 171 0.09 8.61 7.38
N TYR A 172 -0.59 7.49 7.54
CA TYR A 172 -1.65 7.32 8.54
C TYR A 172 -1.20 6.65 9.82
N THR A 173 0.07 6.31 9.94
CA THR A 173 0.59 5.41 10.98
C THR A 173 0.31 5.89 12.40
N GLN A 174 0.46 7.18 12.68
CA GLN A 174 0.20 7.70 14.03
C GLN A 174 -1.29 7.57 14.44
N ALA A 175 -2.21 7.88 13.52
CA ALA A 175 -3.64 7.68 13.75
C ALA A 175 -4.02 6.20 13.85
N ASN A 176 -3.35 5.35 13.05
CA ASN A 176 -3.52 3.90 13.13
C ASN A 176 -2.97 3.33 14.44
N ALA A 177 -1.81 3.81 14.91
CA ALA A 177 -1.21 3.38 16.18
C ALA A 177 -2.13 3.63 17.38
N ARG A 178 -2.79 4.80 17.43
CA ARG A 178 -3.79 5.09 18.49
C ARG A 178 -4.92 4.06 18.50
N PHE A 179 -5.46 3.74 17.34
CA PHE A 179 -6.50 2.72 17.23
C PHE A 179 -5.94 1.32 17.54
N ALA A 180 -4.78 0.96 17.03
CA ALA A 180 -4.17 -0.34 17.26
C ALA A 180 -3.96 -0.62 18.75
N LEU A 181 -3.48 0.38 19.52
CA LEU A 181 -3.36 0.30 20.97
C LEU A 181 -4.71 0.12 21.69
N HIS A 182 -5.79 0.69 21.17
CA HIS A 182 -7.14 0.43 21.65
C HIS A 182 -7.59 -0.98 21.31
N ALA A 183 -7.29 -1.45 20.10
CA ALA A 183 -7.71 -2.75 19.60
C ALA A 183 -6.98 -3.93 20.25
N ASP A 184 -5.69 -3.77 20.54
CA ASP A 184 -4.81 -4.83 21.09
C ASP A 184 -3.90 -4.27 22.20
N PRO A 185 -4.47 -3.78 23.34
CA PRO A 185 -3.74 -3.03 24.36
C PRO A 185 -2.72 -3.87 25.15
N ASP A 186 -2.79 -5.19 25.09
CA ASP A 186 -1.89 -6.09 25.81
C ASP A 186 -0.65 -6.47 25.00
N ASN A 187 -0.60 -6.09 23.71
CA ASN A 187 0.51 -6.39 22.81
C ASN A 187 1.73 -5.50 23.09
N ALA A 188 2.75 -6.08 23.71
CA ALA A 188 3.97 -5.36 24.09
C ALA A 188 4.77 -4.87 22.86
N ALA A 189 4.80 -5.66 21.77
CA ALA A 189 5.48 -5.28 20.53
C ALA A 189 4.80 -4.06 19.90
N LEU A 190 3.46 -4.02 19.89
CA LEU A 190 2.68 -2.89 19.42
C LEU A 190 2.96 -1.61 20.23
N LYS A 191 3.03 -1.70 21.56
CA LYS A 191 3.39 -0.55 22.43
C LYS A 191 4.75 0.04 22.05
N GLY A 192 5.74 -0.82 21.82
CA GLY A 192 7.08 -0.40 21.38
C GLY A 192 7.05 0.29 20.01
N TYR A 193 6.29 -0.28 19.08
CA TYR A 193 6.14 0.28 17.73
C TYR A 193 5.43 1.64 17.75
N ALA A 194 4.32 1.77 18.47
CA ALA A 194 3.60 3.03 18.60
C ALA A 194 4.49 4.14 19.19
N ALA A 195 5.29 3.85 20.21
CA ALA A 195 6.23 4.81 20.78
C ALA A 195 7.34 5.22 19.78
N GLU A 196 7.79 4.32 18.90
CA GLU A 196 8.72 4.66 17.82
C GLU A 196 8.05 5.56 16.78
N VAL A 197 6.80 5.25 16.38
CA VAL A 197 6.01 6.08 15.46
C VAL A 197 5.88 7.49 15.98
N ASP A 198 5.52 7.67 17.26
CA ASP A 198 5.39 9.00 17.86
C ASP A 198 6.70 9.78 17.83
N ARG A 199 7.84 9.13 18.12
CA ARG A 199 9.16 9.78 18.01
C ARG A 199 9.50 10.21 16.59
N LYS A 200 9.27 9.33 15.59
CA LYS A 200 9.51 9.65 14.17
C LYS A 200 8.63 10.81 13.73
N ARG A 201 7.34 10.78 14.02
CA ARG A 201 6.41 11.84 13.61
C ARG A 201 6.70 13.16 14.30
N ALA A 202 7.08 13.15 15.58
CA ALA A 202 7.53 14.36 16.29
C ALA A 202 8.81 14.97 15.66
N ALA A 203 9.65 14.16 15.03
CA ALA A 203 10.84 14.59 14.30
C ALA A 203 10.56 14.91 12.81
N GLY A 204 9.30 14.87 12.35
CA GLY A 204 8.94 15.06 10.94
C GLY A 204 9.39 13.93 10.00
N GLN A 205 9.79 12.78 10.56
CA GLN A 205 10.28 11.65 9.77
C GLN A 205 9.13 10.76 9.30
N PRO A 206 9.22 10.16 8.10
CA PRO A 206 8.26 9.18 7.60
C PRO A 206 8.28 7.90 8.44
N THR A 207 7.12 7.23 8.51
CA THR A 207 7.00 5.92 9.16
C THR A 207 6.88 4.76 8.16
N VAL A 208 6.71 5.08 6.90
CA VAL A 208 6.75 4.18 5.74
C VAL A 208 8.15 4.30 5.11
N PRO A 209 8.75 3.21 4.61
CA PRO A 209 8.19 1.86 4.50
C PRO A 209 8.13 1.10 5.82
N MET A 210 7.34 0.02 5.83
CA MET A 210 7.12 -0.86 6.98
C MET A 210 7.55 -2.29 6.68
N GLY A 211 8.04 -3.03 7.66
CA GLY A 211 8.40 -4.44 7.51
C GLY A 211 7.21 -5.37 7.77
N LEU A 212 6.97 -6.33 6.87
CA LEU A 212 5.85 -7.27 7.00
C LEU A 212 5.90 -8.07 8.32
N ALA A 213 7.06 -8.58 8.72
CA ALA A 213 7.21 -9.31 9.99
C ALA A 213 6.69 -8.49 11.19
N ARG A 214 6.95 -7.18 11.18
CA ARG A 214 6.51 -6.28 12.24
C ARG A 214 5.00 -6.07 12.20
N GLU A 215 4.43 -5.88 11.01
CA GLU A 215 2.99 -5.75 10.83
C GLU A 215 2.25 -7.05 11.24
N LEU A 216 2.77 -8.22 10.91
CA LEU A 216 2.22 -9.50 11.35
C LEU A 216 2.14 -9.62 12.88
N ALA A 217 3.11 -9.03 13.58
CA ALA A 217 3.16 -9.06 15.04
C ALA A 217 2.29 -8.00 15.72
N THR A 218 1.96 -6.89 15.03
CA THR A 218 1.43 -5.69 15.69
C THR A 218 0.16 -5.11 15.07
N ASN A 219 -0.09 -5.35 13.77
CA ASN A 219 -1.25 -4.79 13.08
C ASN A 219 -2.53 -5.56 13.45
N PRO A 220 -3.52 -4.94 14.11
CA PRO A 220 -4.73 -5.64 14.57
C PRO A 220 -5.55 -6.26 13.43
N PHE A 221 -5.49 -5.69 12.24
CA PHE A 221 -6.19 -6.20 11.07
C PHE A 221 -5.54 -7.47 10.51
N LEU A 222 -4.21 -7.57 10.51
CA LEU A 222 -3.51 -8.79 10.12
C LEU A 222 -3.58 -9.90 11.19
N ARG A 223 -3.87 -9.53 12.44
CA ARG A 223 -3.98 -10.43 13.59
C ARG A 223 -5.41 -10.94 13.86
N ALA A 224 -6.37 -10.60 12.99
CA ALA A 224 -7.78 -11.00 13.16
C ALA A 224 -8.01 -12.53 13.23
N ASP A 225 -7.04 -13.32 12.81
CA ASP A 225 -7.04 -14.79 12.90
C ASP A 225 -6.40 -15.34 14.19
N THR A 226 -5.86 -14.48 15.06
CA THR A 226 -5.27 -14.96 16.31
C THR A 226 -6.34 -15.23 17.39
N PRO A 227 -6.14 -16.22 18.27
CA PRO A 227 -7.09 -16.51 19.35
C PRO A 227 -7.35 -15.30 20.25
N GLU A 228 -6.35 -14.48 20.53
CA GLU A 228 -6.45 -13.29 21.38
C GLU A 228 -7.39 -12.24 20.76
N MET A 229 -7.23 -11.98 19.45
CA MET A 229 -8.06 -11.02 18.75
C MET A 229 -9.50 -11.53 18.59
N GLN A 230 -9.68 -12.81 18.30
CA GLN A 230 -11.01 -13.43 18.22
C GLN A 230 -11.72 -13.40 19.58
N ALA A 231 -11.03 -13.70 20.66
CA ALA A 231 -11.58 -13.62 22.03
C ALA A 231 -11.98 -12.18 22.41
N ARG A 232 -11.21 -11.18 21.98
CA ARG A 232 -11.44 -9.76 22.29
C ARG A 232 -12.56 -9.14 21.46
N TRP A 233 -12.58 -9.39 20.16
CA TRP A 233 -13.46 -8.72 19.20
C TRP A 233 -14.68 -9.55 18.83
N GLY A 234 -14.73 -10.80 19.27
CA GLY A 234 -15.76 -11.75 18.84
C GLY A 234 -15.54 -12.20 17.40
N GLY A 235 -16.46 -13.00 16.90
CA GLY A 235 -16.37 -13.66 15.62
C GLY A 235 -15.90 -15.10 15.75
N ASN A 236 -16.56 -15.99 15.01
CA ASN A 236 -16.22 -17.42 14.97
C ASN A 236 -15.19 -17.70 13.88
N THR A 237 -14.95 -16.70 13.02
CA THR A 237 -14.04 -16.78 11.87
C THR A 237 -13.20 -15.51 11.77
N PRO A 238 -11.98 -15.58 11.17
CA PRO A 238 -11.15 -14.41 10.95
C PRO A 238 -11.83 -13.26 10.19
N PRO A 239 -12.65 -13.48 9.13
CA PRO A 239 -13.37 -12.41 8.47
C PRO A 239 -14.38 -11.68 9.38
N GLU A 240 -15.04 -12.40 10.31
CA GLU A 240 -15.97 -11.79 11.27
C GLU A 240 -15.23 -10.93 12.29
N THR A 241 -14.09 -11.42 12.81
CA THR A 241 -13.21 -10.65 13.71
C THR A 241 -12.66 -9.41 12.99
N PHE A 242 -12.17 -9.56 11.76
CA PHE A 242 -11.74 -8.45 10.91
C PHE A 242 -12.85 -7.40 10.72
N ALA A 243 -14.09 -7.85 10.43
CA ALA A 243 -15.23 -6.95 10.26
C ALA A 243 -15.52 -6.14 11.53
N ALA A 244 -15.47 -6.78 12.70
CA ALA A 244 -15.66 -6.11 13.99
C ALA A 244 -14.58 -5.04 14.25
N ILE A 245 -13.31 -5.37 14.01
CA ILE A 245 -12.19 -4.44 14.16
C ILE A 245 -12.34 -3.27 13.16
N ARG A 246 -12.70 -3.53 11.89
CA ARG A 246 -12.86 -2.49 10.87
C ARG A 246 -14.00 -1.53 11.23
N ALA A 247 -15.15 -2.04 11.64
CA ALA A 247 -16.28 -1.24 12.09
C ALA A 247 -15.94 -0.37 13.31
N ALA A 248 -15.18 -0.92 14.26
CA ALA A 248 -14.70 -0.16 15.42
C ALA A 248 -13.75 0.98 14.99
N LYS A 249 -12.83 0.73 14.05
CA LYS A 249 -11.94 1.78 13.52
C LYS A 249 -12.72 2.88 12.81
N ASP A 250 -13.78 2.57 12.08
CA ASP A 250 -14.57 3.57 11.34
C ASP A 250 -15.31 4.54 12.28
N SER A 251 -15.64 4.09 13.48
CA SER A 251 -16.27 4.90 14.53
C SER A 251 -15.30 5.51 15.55
N PHE A 252 -14.01 5.12 15.52
CA PHE A 252 -13.01 5.55 16.49
C PHE A 252 -12.70 7.05 16.35
N ARG A 253 -12.64 7.77 17.49
CA ARG A 253 -12.40 9.22 17.59
C ARG A 253 -11.24 9.56 18.54
N GLY A 254 -10.29 8.62 18.75
CA GLY A 254 -9.11 8.83 19.59
C GLY A 254 -7.95 9.53 18.90
#